data_358dda3f350f2c0fafe12c0076b9c4a2
#
_entry.id   358dda3f350f2c0fafe12c0076b9c4a2
#
_cell.length_a   1.000
_cell.length_b   1.000
_cell.length_c   1.000
_cell.angle_alpha   90.00
_cell.angle_beta   90.00
_cell.angle_gamma   90.00
#
_symmetry.space_group_name_H-M   'P 1'
#
loop_
_entity.id
_entity.type
_entity.pdbx_description
1 polymer ?
#
loop_
_entity_poly.entity_id
_entity_poly.type
_entity_poly.pdbx_seq_one_letter_code
_entity_poly.pdbx_strand_id
1 'polypeptide(L)'
;MMRQASRLERLYGSALQLYPARFRIAYGPAMRQAFRDALADSSLRRRTFIPLAIVDLIVTLAKEHFAMIRESLARPVLVFNALVLAGISTVLAFALYSIPQQVLRQGLNDPQIAMATDLAAVLDRYGVNDGLHQGALLQTGGLVDMARSLSPFLIVYNDQGQPLGSNAQLDGRTPAPPVGVFDYVRQHGQERVSWQPILGTAHGVRIAAVIQRVNGPQPGFVLAGRNMREVEAREEQVEHMAGLTWLGMLGLIAVGTLAFGLYTRNARA
;
A
#
# COMPACT_ATOMS: atom_id res chain seq x y z
N MET A 1 -16.64 -21.27 -54.59
CA MET A 1 -16.91 -19.88 -54.18
C MET A 1 -18.17 -19.70 -53.33
N MET A 2 -19.31 -20.27 -53.66
CA MET A 2 -20.57 -20.15 -52.85
C MET A 2 -20.46 -20.58 -51.40
N ARG A 3 -19.71 -21.66 -51.05
CA ARG A 3 -19.57 -22.14 -49.65
C ARG A 3 -18.79 -21.18 -48.76
N GLN A 4 -17.84 -20.40 -49.28
CA GLN A 4 -17.08 -19.41 -48.51
C GLN A 4 -17.91 -18.15 -48.23
N ALA A 5 -18.68 -17.68 -49.17
CA ALA A 5 -19.59 -16.55 -48.98
C ALA A 5 -20.61 -16.81 -47.86
N SER A 6 -21.19 -18.03 -47.83
CA SER A 6 -22.13 -18.44 -46.78
C SER A 6 -21.50 -18.58 -45.38
N ARG A 7 -20.19 -18.82 -45.28
CA ARG A 7 -19.47 -18.84 -43.98
C ARG A 7 -19.21 -17.43 -43.45
N LEU A 8 -18.77 -16.51 -44.32
CA LEU A 8 -18.54 -15.11 -44.00
C LEU A 8 -19.84 -14.40 -43.56
N GLU A 9 -20.94 -14.69 -44.27
CA GLU A 9 -22.26 -14.15 -43.92
C GLU A 9 -22.72 -14.63 -42.51
N ARG A 10 -22.52 -15.90 -42.19
CA ARG A 10 -22.83 -16.44 -40.86
C ARG A 10 -21.99 -15.80 -39.76
N LEU A 11 -20.67 -15.65 -39.99
CA LEU A 11 -19.76 -14.98 -39.05
C LEU A 11 -20.15 -13.52 -38.82
N TYR A 12 -20.46 -12.79 -39.90
CA TYR A 12 -20.93 -11.41 -39.78
C TYR A 12 -22.27 -11.33 -39.04
N GLY A 13 -23.20 -12.24 -39.32
CA GLY A 13 -24.48 -12.37 -38.60
C GLY A 13 -24.32 -12.66 -37.11
N SER A 14 -23.35 -13.50 -36.74
CA SER A 14 -23.00 -13.74 -35.34
C SER A 14 -22.36 -12.52 -34.69
N ALA A 15 -21.49 -11.81 -35.41
CA ALA A 15 -20.87 -10.58 -34.92
C ALA A 15 -21.90 -9.45 -34.67
N LEU A 16 -22.96 -9.39 -35.50
CA LEU A 16 -24.07 -8.44 -35.29
C LEU A 16 -24.84 -8.71 -33.99
N GLN A 17 -24.78 -9.92 -33.43
CA GLN A 17 -25.41 -10.21 -32.12
C GLN A 17 -24.70 -9.51 -30.97
N LEU A 18 -23.46 -9.08 -31.14
CA LEU A 18 -22.70 -8.32 -30.13
C LEU A 18 -23.22 -6.88 -30.00
N TYR A 19 -23.98 -6.37 -30.95
CA TYR A 19 -24.57 -5.03 -30.86
C TYR A 19 -25.71 -4.98 -29.82
N PRO A 20 -25.92 -3.81 -29.17
CA PRO A 20 -27.05 -3.57 -28.30
C PRO A 20 -28.39 -3.91 -29.00
N ALA A 21 -29.35 -4.48 -28.23
CA ALA A 21 -30.63 -4.98 -28.82
C ALA A 21 -31.35 -3.93 -29.67
N ARG A 22 -31.41 -2.67 -29.21
CA ARG A 22 -32.05 -1.57 -29.96
C ARG A 22 -31.40 -1.32 -31.32
N PHE A 23 -30.06 -1.25 -31.35
CA PHE A 23 -29.30 -1.06 -32.59
C PHE A 23 -29.50 -2.24 -33.52
N ARG A 24 -29.43 -3.46 -32.99
CA ARG A 24 -29.64 -4.69 -33.76
C ARG A 24 -31.02 -4.78 -34.41
N ILE A 25 -32.06 -4.39 -33.70
CA ILE A 25 -33.43 -4.38 -34.21
C ILE A 25 -33.55 -3.33 -35.31
N ALA A 26 -33.03 -2.12 -35.12
CA ALA A 26 -33.14 -1.02 -36.09
C ALA A 26 -32.30 -1.22 -37.36
N TYR A 27 -31.05 -1.68 -37.20
CA TYR A 27 -30.08 -1.67 -38.31
C TYR A 27 -29.58 -3.05 -38.74
N GLY A 28 -29.76 -4.08 -37.89
CA GLY A 28 -29.23 -5.43 -38.16
C GLY A 28 -29.66 -6.06 -39.48
N PRO A 29 -30.95 -5.99 -39.88
CA PRO A 29 -31.40 -6.49 -41.20
C PRO A 29 -30.74 -5.77 -42.37
N ALA A 30 -30.67 -4.44 -42.32
CA ALA A 30 -30.07 -3.62 -43.38
C ALA A 30 -28.55 -3.88 -43.49
N MET A 31 -27.83 -4.00 -42.35
CA MET A 31 -26.41 -4.33 -42.37
C MET A 31 -26.11 -5.70 -42.95
N ARG A 32 -26.95 -6.71 -42.63
CA ARG A 32 -26.80 -8.06 -43.23
C ARG A 32 -27.03 -8.02 -44.74
N GLN A 33 -28.00 -7.24 -45.18
CA GLN A 33 -28.28 -7.12 -46.61
C GLN A 33 -27.14 -6.40 -47.33
N ALA A 34 -26.69 -5.26 -46.82
CA ALA A 34 -25.55 -4.51 -47.37
C ALA A 34 -24.28 -5.38 -47.47
N PHE A 35 -24.01 -6.20 -46.45
CA PHE A 35 -22.86 -7.11 -46.44
C PHE A 35 -23.00 -8.21 -47.52
N ARG A 36 -24.22 -8.75 -47.74
CA ARG A 36 -24.52 -9.72 -48.80
C ARG A 36 -24.32 -9.11 -50.19
N ASP A 37 -24.86 -7.92 -50.39
CA ASP A 37 -24.78 -7.22 -51.66
C ASP A 37 -23.33 -6.90 -52.04
N ALA A 38 -22.54 -6.46 -51.05
CA ALA A 38 -21.11 -6.23 -51.22
C ALA A 38 -20.30 -7.51 -51.49
N LEU A 39 -20.71 -8.67 -50.93
CA LEU A 39 -20.08 -9.96 -51.26
C LEU A 39 -20.45 -10.46 -52.67
N ALA A 40 -21.62 -10.07 -53.18
CA ALA A 40 -22.09 -10.44 -54.51
C ALA A 40 -21.48 -9.54 -55.61
N ASP A 41 -21.06 -8.33 -55.28
CA ASP A 41 -20.45 -7.40 -56.21
C ASP A 41 -19.06 -7.90 -56.64
N SER A 42 -18.92 -8.25 -57.92
CA SER A 42 -17.66 -8.74 -58.50
C SER A 42 -16.61 -7.65 -58.70
N SER A 43 -17.01 -6.38 -58.67
CA SER A 43 -16.13 -5.21 -58.84
C SER A 43 -15.34 -4.92 -57.55
N LEU A 44 -15.82 -5.34 -56.39
CA LEU A 44 -15.18 -5.12 -55.13
C LEU A 44 -14.04 -6.12 -54.88
N ARG A 45 -12.82 -5.61 -54.61
CA ARG A 45 -11.68 -6.45 -54.19
C ARG A 45 -11.95 -7.02 -52.77
N ARG A 46 -12.34 -8.29 -52.70
CA ARG A 46 -12.59 -8.98 -51.42
C ARG A 46 -11.46 -8.84 -50.39
N ARG A 47 -10.20 -8.77 -50.87
CA ARG A 47 -9.02 -8.60 -49.99
C ARG A 47 -8.99 -7.28 -49.22
N THR A 48 -9.61 -6.22 -49.75
CA THR A 48 -9.68 -4.90 -49.11
C THR A 48 -11.01 -4.69 -48.38
N PHE A 49 -12.12 -5.21 -48.92
CA PHE A 49 -13.45 -5.06 -48.35
C PHE A 49 -13.60 -5.76 -46.98
N ILE A 50 -13.15 -7.02 -46.81
CA ILE A 50 -13.33 -7.79 -45.57
C ILE A 50 -12.61 -7.15 -44.40
N PRO A 51 -11.31 -6.77 -44.45
CA PRO A 51 -10.67 -6.06 -43.37
C PRO A 51 -11.35 -4.73 -43.02
N LEU A 52 -11.78 -3.98 -44.01
CA LEU A 52 -12.47 -2.71 -43.78
C LEU A 52 -13.82 -2.91 -43.09
N ALA A 53 -14.60 -3.90 -43.48
CA ALA A 53 -15.86 -4.26 -42.84
C ALA A 53 -15.66 -4.74 -41.36
N ILE A 54 -14.56 -5.44 -41.07
CA ILE A 54 -14.21 -5.84 -39.70
C ILE A 54 -13.84 -4.61 -38.86
N VAL A 55 -13.02 -3.72 -39.39
CA VAL A 55 -12.63 -2.49 -38.68
C VAL A 55 -13.86 -1.62 -38.41
N ASP A 56 -14.72 -1.43 -39.43
CA ASP A 56 -15.96 -0.66 -39.25
C ASP A 56 -16.87 -1.30 -38.20
N LEU A 57 -17.02 -2.61 -38.20
CA LEU A 57 -17.79 -3.36 -37.21
C LEU A 57 -17.24 -3.15 -35.81
N ILE A 58 -15.92 -3.24 -35.61
CA ILE A 58 -15.26 -3.04 -34.28
C ILE A 58 -15.46 -1.61 -33.80
N VAL A 59 -15.22 -0.62 -34.67
CA VAL A 59 -15.35 0.80 -34.34
C VAL A 59 -16.78 1.15 -33.99
N THR A 60 -17.74 0.70 -34.82
CA THR A 60 -19.16 0.97 -34.58
C THR A 60 -19.67 0.25 -33.35
N LEU A 61 -19.26 -1.01 -33.11
CA LEU A 61 -19.57 -1.76 -31.92
C LEU A 61 -19.07 -1.02 -30.66
N ALA A 62 -17.82 -0.56 -30.66
CA ALA A 62 -17.26 0.20 -29.56
C ALA A 62 -18.02 1.52 -29.30
N LYS A 63 -18.35 2.26 -30.38
CA LYS A 63 -19.13 3.50 -30.29
C LYS A 63 -20.52 3.27 -29.66
N GLU A 64 -21.22 2.24 -30.12
CA GLU A 64 -22.58 1.93 -29.65
C GLU A 64 -22.58 1.48 -28.19
N HIS A 65 -21.61 0.66 -27.78
CA HIS A 65 -21.44 0.30 -26.36
C HIS A 65 -21.07 1.50 -25.51
N PHE A 66 -20.17 2.37 -26.00
CA PHE A 66 -19.80 3.59 -25.27
C PHE A 66 -20.97 4.56 -25.12
N ALA A 67 -21.77 4.74 -26.19
CA ALA A 67 -23.00 5.55 -26.14
C ALA A 67 -23.99 4.99 -25.11
N MET A 68 -24.17 3.66 -25.07
CA MET A 68 -25.02 2.97 -24.10
C MET A 68 -24.54 3.15 -22.66
N ILE A 69 -23.23 3.05 -22.43
CA ILE A 69 -22.60 3.29 -21.11
C ILE A 69 -22.83 4.75 -20.69
N ARG A 70 -22.55 5.70 -21.55
CA ARG A 70 -22.76 7.12 -21.30
C ARG A 70 -24.20 7.45 -20.93
N GLU A 71 -25.16 6.89 -21.64
CA GLU A 71 -26.60 7.08 -21.36
C GLU A 71 -27.02 6.45 -20.01
N SER A 72 -26.43 5.31 -19.65
CA SER A 72 -26.66 4.65 -18.37
C SER A 72 -26.11 5.46 -17.20
N LEU A 73 -24.91 6.03 -17.38
CA LEU A 73 -24.25 6.91 -16.39
C LEU A 73 -24.88 8.30 -16.30
N ALA A 74 -25.67 8.72 -17.30
CA ALA A 74 -26.40 10.00 -17.26
C ALA A 74 -27.59 10.01 -16.27
N ARG A 75 -27.87 8.90 -15.56
CA ARG A 75 -28.91 8.84 -14.52
C ARG A 75 -28.38 9.37 -13.18
N PRO A 76 -28.89 10.53 -12.70
CA PRO A 76 -28.32 11.19 -11.52
C PRO A 76 -28.35 10.31 -10.27
N VAL A 77 -29.39 9.48 -10.10
CA VAL A 77 -29.53 8.57 -8.96
C VAL A 77 -28.44 7.49 -8.94
N LEU A 78 -28.08 6.93 -10.11
CA LEU A 78 -27.02 5.91 -10.16
C LEU A 78 -25.65 6.52 -9.87
N VAL A 79 -25.38 7.70 -10.42
CA VAL A 79 -24.13 8.45 -10.16
C VAL A 79 -24.04 8.81 -8.69
N PHE A 80 -25.13 9.32 -8.10
CA PHE A 80 -25.17 9.66 -6.68
C PHE A 80 -24.88 8.44 -5.80
N ASN A 81 -25.56 7.31 -6.03
CA ASN A 81 -25.32 6.08 -5.27
C ASN A 81 -23.88 5.58 -5.44
N ALA A 82 -23.31 5.63 -6.64
CA ALA A 82 -21.93 5.24 -6.88
C ALA A 82 -20.96 6.14 -6.11
N LEU A 83 -21.20 7.45 -6.07
CA LEU A 83 -20.39 8.42 -5.31
C LEU A 83 -20.48 8.16 -3.78
N VAL A 84 -21.69 7.88 -3.27
CA VAL A 84 -21.88 7.54 -1.85
C VAL A 84 -21.13 6.25 -1.50
N LEU A 85 -21.26 5.20 -2.32
CA LEU A 85 -20.53 3.95 -2.09
C LEU A 85 -19.01 4.14 -2.20
N ALA A 86 -18.54 4.93 -3.15
CA ALA A 86 -17.12 5.27 -3.29
C ALA A 86 -16.61 6.06 -2.07
N GLY A 87 -17.41 6.99 -1.55
CA GLY A 87 -17.10 7.73 -0.33
C GLY A 87 -16.98 6.81 0.89
N ILE A 88 -17.96 5.93 1.10
CA ILE A 88 -17.93 4.93 2.19
C ILE A 88 -16.70 4.01 2.04
N SER A 89 -16.43 3.51 0.81
CA SER A 89 -15.26 2.68 0.52
C SER A 89 -13.96 3.39 0.86
N THR A 90 -13.85 4.69 0.55
CA THR A 90 -12.67 5.49 0.86
C THR A 90 -12.46 5.66 2.37
N VAL A 91 -13.53 5.93 3.12
CA VAL A 91 -13.48 6.03 4.59
C VAL A 91 -13.06 4.71 5.22
N LEU A 92 -13.63 3.58 4.75
CA LEU A 92 -13.26 2.25 5.23
C LEU A 92 -11.80 1.90 4.92
N ALA A 93 -11.34 2.19 3.71
CA ALA A 93 -9.94 1.95 3.33
C ALA A 93 -8.98 2.79 4.19
N PHE A 94 -9.32 4.06 4.45
CA PHE A 94 -8.56 4.92 5.34
C PHE A 94 -8.53 4.40 6.77
N ALA A 95 -9.65 3.90 7.30
CA ALA A 95 -9.72 3.30 8.63
C ALA A 95 -8.87 2.02 8.72
N LEU A 96 -8.96 1.13 7.71
CA LEU A 96 -8.15 -0.09 7.61
C LEU A 96 -6.65 0.21 7.53
N TYR A 97 -6.27 1.34 6.97
CA TYR A 97 -4.88 1.80 6.93
C TYR A 97 -4.44 2.40 8.28
N SER A 98 -5.25 3.30 8.84
CA SER A 98 -4.87 4.12 10.00
C SER A 98 -4.85 3.34 11.32
N ILE A 99 -5.79 2.40 11.53
CA ILE A 99 -5.92 1.65 12.78
C ILE A 99 -4.70 0.74 13.03
N PRO A 100 -4.27 -0.12 12.07
CA PRO A 100 -3.09 -0.94 12.25
C PRO A 100 -1.82 -0.12 12.47
N GLN A 101 -1.67 1.01 11.80
CA GLN A 101 -0.53 1.90 12.00
C GLN A 101 -0.45 2.43 13.44
N GLN A 102 -1.58 2.87 14.00
CA GLN A 102 -1.59 3.33 15.39
C GLN A 102 -1.26 2.21 16.37
N VAL A 103 -1.84 1.02 16.19
CA VAL A 103 -1.57 -0.15 17.06
C VAL A 103 -0.10 -0.58 16.96
N LEU A 104 0.44 -0.65 15.74
CA LEU A 104 1.86 -0.99 15.54
C LEU A 104 2.80 0.02 16.21
N ARG A 105 2.50 1.30 16.09
CA ARG A 105 3.33 2.36 16.70
C ARG A 105 3.25 2.38 18.24
N GLN A 106 2.10 2.08 18.82
CA GLN A 106 1.93 2.05 20.28
C GLN A 106 2.65 0.87 20.92
N GLY A 107 2.55 -0.34 20.36
CA GLY A 107 3.20 -1.53 20.89
C GLY A 107 4.70 -1.67 20.58
N LEU A 108 5.24 -0.85 19.67
CA LEU A 108 6.61 -0.97 19.20
C LEU A 108 7.67 -0.70 20.27
N ASN A 109 7.37 0.17 21.22
CA ASN A 109 8.30 0.60 22.23
C ASN A 109 8.19 -0.19 23.56
N ASP A 110 7.17 -1.01 23.73
CA ASP A 110 6.94 -1.72 24.99
C ASP A 110 8.11 -2.62 25.43
N PRO A 111 8.71 -3.44 24.53
CA PRO A 111 9.89 -4.22 24.89
C PRO A 111 11.10 -3.34 25.26
N GLN A 112 11.30 -2.23 24.53
CA GLN A 112 12.40 -1.30 24.80
C GLN A 112 12.19 -0.54 26.12
N ILE A 113 10.95 -0.19 26.47
CA ILE A 113 10.61 0.42 27.75
C ILE A 113 10.97 -0.56 28.87
N ALA A 114 10.53 -1.82 28.78
CA ALA A 114 10.85 -2.83 29.77
C ALA A 114 12.38 -3.00 29.93
N MET A 115 13.10 -3.20 28.82
CA MET A 115 14.55 -3.37 28.81
C MET A 115 15.28 -2.15 29.42
N ALA A 116 14.87 -0.93 29.05
CA ALA A 116 15.49 0.29 29.57
C ALA A 116 15.23 0.46 31.09
N THR A 117 13.98 0.17 31.50
CA THR A 117 13.59 0.29 32.93
C THR A 117 14.28 -0.75 33.80
N ASP A 118 14.32 -2.00 33.33
CA ASP A 118 14.96 -3.10 34.09
C ASP A 118 16.46 -2.83 34.29
N LEU A 119 17.14 -2.43 33.19
CA LEU A 119 18.56 -2.09 33.30
C LEU A 119 18.79 -0.82 34.15
N ALA A 120 17.97 0.22 33.99
CA ALA A 120 18.05 1.43 34.77
C ALA A 120 17.89 1.12 36.29
N ALA A 121 16.94 0.24 36.65
CA ALA A 121 16.76 -0.19 38.06
C ALA A 121 17.98 -0.90 38.65
N VAL A 122 18.70 -1.68 37.85
CA VAL A 122 19.98 -2.30 38.26
C VAL A 122 21.05 -1.23 38.45
N LEU A 123 21.18 -0.32 37.46
CA LEU A 123 22.20 0.74 37.51
C LEU A 123 21.92 1.79 38.62
N ASP A 124 20.65 2.05 38.94
CA ASP A 124 20.27 2.91 40.08
C ASP A 124 20.75 2.35 41.43
N ARG A 125 20.81 1.03 41.53
CA ARG A 125 21.25 0.36 42.78
C ARG A 125 22.77 0.32 42.94
N TYR A 126 23.49 0.05 41.85
CA TYR A 126 24.93 -0.20 41.87
C TYR A 126 25.79 0.94 41.32
N GLY A 127 25.16 1.94 40.66
CA GLY A 127 25.84 2.96 39.84
C GLY A 127 26.20 2.46 38.44
N VAL A 128 26.41 3.40 37.52
CA VAL A 128 26.60 3.08 36.09
C VAL A 128 27.88 2.28 35.86
N ASN A 129 29.00 2.67 36.49
CA ASN A 129 30.27 1.98 36.26
C ASN A 129 30.29 0.59 36.91
N ASP A 130 29.86 0.45 38.15
CA ASP A 130 29.87 -0.82 38.86
C ASP A 130 28.84 -1.81 38.28
N GLY A 131 27.67 -1.33 37.87
CA GLY A 131 26.67 -2.14 37.22
C GLY A 131 27.12 -2.70 35.87
N LEU A 132 27.91 -1.94 35.10
CA LEU A 132 28.51 -2.42 33.85
C LEU A 132 29.57 -3.48 34.09
N HIS A 133 30.40 -3.34 35.12
CA HIS A 133 31.39 -4.34 35.52
C HIS A 133 30.77 -5.67 35.99
N GLN A 134 29.56 -5.63 36.52
CA GLN A 134 28.82 -6.84 36.90
C GLN A 134 28.19 -7.57 35.72
N GLY A 135 28.47 -7.15 34.47
CA GLY A 135 28.05 -7.83 33.24
C GLY A 135 26.58 -7.66 32.87
N ALA A 136 25.92 -6.62 33.38
CA ALA A 136 24.50 -6.34 33.09
C ALA A 136 24.20 -6.22 31.58
N LEU A 137 25.17 -5.78 30.77
CA LEU A 137 25.04 -5.75 29.29
C LEU A 137 25.33 -7.09 28.61
N LEU A 138 26.08 -8.00 29.27
CA LEU A 138 26.45 -9.30 28.69
C LEU A 138 25.28 -10.31 28.72
N GLN A 139 24.27 -10.05 29.55
CA GLN A 139 23.06 -10.90 29.60
C GLN A 139 22.10 -10.67 28.41
N THR A 140 22.34 -9.65 27.59
CA THR A 140 21.43 -9.24 26.48
C THR A 140 21.81 -9.81 25.12
N GLY A 141 22.71 -10.78 25.03
CA GLY A 141 23.14 -11.40 23.76
C GLY A 141 24.43 -10.80 23.20
N GLY A 142 24.87 -11.29 22.05
CA GLY A 142 26.12 -10.84 21.39
C GLY A 142 26.06 -9.41 20.86
N LEU A 143 27.19 -8.95 20.29
CA LEU A 143 27.29 -7.62 19.68
C LEU A 143 26.32 -7.46 18.50
N VAL A 144 25.45 -6.47 18.57
CA VAL A 144 24.39 -6.16 17.58
C VAL A 144 24.91 -5.14 16.58
N ASP A 145 24.95 -5.49 15.30
CA ASP A 145 25.12 -4.54 14.20
C ASP A 145 23.80 -3.81 13.96
N MET A 146 23.74 -2.53 14.35
CA MET A 146 22.53 -1.71 14.28
C MET A 146 22.02 -1.50 12.84
N ALA A 147 22.89 -1.61 11.83
CA ALA A 147 22.51 -1.48 10.43
C ALA A 147 21.82 -2.74 9.89
N ARG A 148 22.20 -3.92 10.39
CA ARG A 148 21.80 -5.21 9.82
C ARG A 148 20.87 -6.02 10.69
N SER A 149 21.07 -5.95 12.01
CA SER A 149 20.29 -6.73 12.98
C SER A 149 18.94 -6.07 13.29
N LEU A 150 17.94 -6.90 13.48
CA LEU A 150 16.62 -6.49 14.00
C LEU A 150 16.50 -6.71 15.50
N SER A 151 17.54 -7.30 16.12
CA SER A 151 17.57 -7.54 17.56
C SER A 151 17.57 -6.22 18.33
N PRO A 152 16.87 -6.16 19.47
CA PRO A 152 16.98 -5.03 20.36
C PRO A 152 18.37 -4.94 20.96
N PHE A 153 18.78 -3.75 21.33
CA PHE A 153 20.09 -3.47 21.90
C PHE A 153 20.02 -2.46 23.03
N LEU A 154 21.07 -2.41 23.84
CA LEU A 154 21.23 -1.52 24.97
C LEU A 154 22.53 -0.73 24.85
N ILE A 155 22.45 0.55 25.22
CA ILE A 155 23.60 1.44 25.36
C ILE A 155 23.46 2.19 26.68
N VAL A 156 24.55 2.28 27.42
CA VAL A 156 24.63 3.04 28.66
C VAL A 156 25.51 4.25 28.43
N TYR A 157 25.04 5.40 28.88
CA TYR A 157 25.74 6.68 28.78
C TYR A 157 25.99 7.27 30.19
N ASN A 158 27.08 8.01 30.31
CA ASN A 158 27.32 8.84 31.50
C ASN A 158 26.37 10.07 31.49
N ASP A 159 26.44 10.88 32.54
CA ASP A 159 25.63 12.08 32.64
C ASP A 159 25.90 13.13 31.56
N GLN A 160 27.07 13.07 30.91
CA GLN A 160 27.44 13.94 29.76
C GLN A 160 26.99 13.39 28.43
N GLY A 161 26.29 12.23 28.40
CA GLY A 161 25.82 11.59 27.16
C GLY A 161 26.94 10.85 26.39
N GLN A 162 28.08 10.58 27.04
CA GLN A 162 29.16 9.78 26.45
C GLN A 162 28.88 8.28 26.70
N PRO A 163 29.05 7.40 25.69
CA PRO A 163 28.82 5.98 25.86
C PRO A 163 29.86 5.34 26.78
N LEU A 164 29.37 4.62 27.80
CA LEU A 164 30.18 3.85 28.74
C LEU A 164 30.20 2.36 28.45
N GLY A 165 29.07 1.84 27.91
CA GLY A 165 28.93 0.44 27.54
C GLY A 165 27.82 0.26 26.50
N SER A 166 28.00 -0.73 25.63
CA SER A 166 27.06 -1.03 24.57
C SER A 166 27.18 -2.47 24.13
N ASN A 167 26.04 -3.12 23.86
CA ASN A 167 26.01 -4.36 23.10
C ASN A 167 25.71 -4.13 21.61
N ALA A 168 25.77 -2.88 21.14
CA ALA A 168 25.49 -2.53 19.75
C ALA A 168 26.53 -1.57 19.16
N GLN A 169 26.71 -1.68 17.85
CA GLN A 169 27.58 -0.79 17.09
C GLN A 169 26.96 -0.43 15.74
N LEU A 170 27.32 0.72 15.24
CA LEU A 170 27.06 1.19 13.87
C LEU A 170 28.39 1.59 13.24
N ASP A 171 28.81 0.93 12.18
CA ASP A 171 30.13 1.12 11.55
C ASP A 171 31.30 1.09 12.56
N GLY A 172 31.25 0.13 13.50
CA GLY A 172 32.29 -0.05 14.49
C GLY A 172 32.32 0.98 15.63
N ARG A 173 31.31 1.85 15.73
CA ARG A 173 31.18 2.89 16.75
C ARG A 173 29.85 2.79 17.48
N THR A 174 29.82 3.24 18.73
CA THR A 174 28.59 3.39 19.49
C THR A 174 28.02 4.79 19.24
N PRO A 175 26.84 4.92 18.59
CA PRO A 175 26.23 6.22 18.36
C PRO A 175 25.63 6.80 19.63
N ALA A 176 25.47 8.13 19.66
CA ALA A 176 24.73 8.83 20.69
C ALA A 176 23.59 9.64 20.07
N PRO A 177 22.44 9.72 20.72
CA PRO A 177 21.38 10.65 20.34
C PRO A 177 21.84 12.11 20.45
N PRO A 178 21.13 13.05 19.80
CA PRO A 178 21.38 14.47 19.98
C PRO A 178 21.32 14.88 21.47
N VAL A 179 22.18 15.83 21.85
CA VAL A 179 22.31 16.28 23.27
C VAL A 179 20.98 16.72 23.86
N GLY A 180 20.13 17.40 23.10
CA GLY A 180 18.81 17.84 23.55
C GLY A 180 17.89 16.71 24.03
N VAL A 181 18.10 15.48 23.56
CA VAL A 181 17.34 14.30 24.05
C VAL A 181 17.73 13.98 25.47
N PHE A 182 19.04 13.99 25.80
CA PHE A 182 19.51 13.78 27.16
C PHE A 182 19.04 14.89 28.11
N ASP A 183 18.99 16.16 27.62
CA ASP A 183 18.49 17.29 28.40
C ASP A 183 17.02 17.13 28.76
N TYR A 184 16.22 16.66 27.78
CA TYR A 184 14.82 16.35 28.01
C TYR A 184 14.64 15.22 29.04
N VAL A 185 15.39 14.13 28.89
CA VAL A 185 15.32 12.96 29.79
C VAL A 185 15.76 13.34 31.23
N ARG A 186 16.71 14.26 31.41
CA ARG A 186 17.06 14.78 32.75
C ARG A 186 15.87 15.40 33.48
N GLN A 187 14.99 16.09 32.70
CA GLN A 187 13.84 16.80 33.28
C GLN A 187 12.61 15.90 33.44
N HIS A 188 12.41 14.93 32.54
CA HIS A 188 11.19 14.15 32.46
C HIS A 188 11.36 12.67 32.82
N GLY A 189 12.59 12.21 33.03
CA GLY A 189 12.92 10.84 33.43
C GLY A 189 13.03 9.85 32.29
N GLN A 190 12.18 9.96 31.26
CA GLN A 190 12.14 9.06 30.10
C GLN A 190 11.74 9.81 28.83
N GLU A 191 12.27 9.36 27.69
CA GLU A 191 11.88 9.84 26.36
C GLU A 191 11.85 8.69 25.35
N ARG A 192 10.91 8.75 24.40
CA ARG A 192 10.82 7.87 23.24
C ARG A 192 11.25 8.63 22.01
N VAL A 193 12.30 8.17 21.36
CA VAL A 193 12.89 8.87 20.22
C VAL A 193 13.08 7.94 19.04
N SER A 194 12.77 8.45 17.84
CA SER A 194 13.22 7.84 16.60
C SER A 194 14.24 8.78 15.99
N TRP A 195 15.47 8.29 15.81
CA TRP A 195 16.51 9.11 15.19
C TRP A 195 17.30 8.32 14.15
N GLN A 196 17.98 9.04 13.29
CA GLN A 196 18.87 8.50 12.29
C GLN A 196 20.31 8.88 12.68
N PRO A 197 21.09 7.93 13.21
CA PRO A 197 22.50 8.20 13.52
C PRO A 197 23.26 8.60 12.27
N ILE A 198 24.01 9.71 12.35
CA ILE A 198 24.88 10.17 11.26
C ILE A 198 26.27 9.65 11.58
N LEU A 199 26.58 8.41 11.19
CA LEU A 199 27.88 7.78 11.38
C LEU A 199 28.30 7.04 10.10
N GLY A 200 29.49 7.30 9.63
CA GLY A 200 30.15 6.56 8.56
C GLY A 200 29.32 6.48 7.26
N THR A 201 29.27 5.27 6.69
CA THR A 201 28.57 4.95 5.42
C THR A 201 27.14 4.44 5.62
N ALA A 202 26.70 4.23 6.86
CA ALA A 202 25.38 3.68 7.19
C ALA A 202 24.27 4.73 7.04
N HIS A 203 24.05 5.17 5.79
CA HIS A 203 22.94 6.08 5.49
C HIS A 203 21.60 5.34 5.56
N GLY A 204 20.58 5.99 6.15
CA GLY A 204 19.21 5.51 6.14
C GLY A 204 18.84 4.54 7.28
N VAL A 205 19.73 4.27 8.23
CA VAL A 205 19.39 3.46 9.41
C VAL A 205 18.57 4.30 10.37
N ARG A 206 17.28 3.94 10.54
CA ARG A 206 16.40 4.56 11.53
C ARG A 206 16.25 3.66 12.74
N ILE A 207 16.38 4.25 13.91
CA ILE A 207 16.34 3.55 15.19
C ILE A 207 15.21 4.13 16.03
N ALA A 208 14.33 3.24 16.51
CA ALA A 208 13.40 3.55 17.59
C ALA A 208 14.07 3.20 18.90
N ALA A 209 14.08 4.12 19.84
CA ALA A 209 14.68 3.91 21.15
C ALA A 209 13.87 4.54 22.28
N VAL A 210 14.04 3.98 23.43
CA VAL A 210 13.61 4.53 24.72
C VAL A 210 14.84 4.87 25.52
N ILE A 211 14.92 6.08 26.03
CA ILE A 211 16.01 6.53 26.90
C ILE A 211 15.43 6.77 28.28
N GLN A 212 16.02 6.12 29.26
CA GLN A 212 15.65 6.17 30.69
C GLN A 212 16.75 6.82 31.49
N ARG A 213 16.37 7.73 32.40
CA ARG A 213 17.29 8.32 33.38
C ARG A 213 17.69 7.30 34.45
N VAL A 214 18.98 7.28 34.79
CA VAL A 214 19.55 6.61 35.93
C VAL A 214 19.89 7.67 37.00
N ASN A 215 19.34 7.54 38.22
CA ASN A 215 19.50 8.52 39.30
C ASN A 215 20.36 8.01 40.44
N GLY A 216 20.99 6.84 40.31
CA GLY A 216 21.81 6.19 41.33
C GLY A 216 23.06 6.98 41.73
N PRO A 217 23.99 6.34 42.49
CA PRO A 217 25.23 6.98 42.95
C PRO A 217 26.07 7.60 41.87
N GLN A 218 25.95 7.06 40.65
CA GLN A 218 26.57 7.57 39.44
C GLN A 218 25.46 7.75 38.41
N PRO A 219 24.99 8.99 38.19
CA PRO A 219 23.88 9.26 37.29
C PRO A 219 24.30 9.08 35.81
N GLY A 220 23.33 8.70 35.00
CA GLY A 220 23.54 8.49 33.59
C GLY A 220 22.23 8.18 32.85
N PHE A 221 22.33 7.49 31.72
CA PHE A 221 21.20 7.13 30.89
C PHE A 221 21.34 5.72 30.36
N VAL A 222 20.23 5.04 30.27
CA VAL A 222 20.08 3.77 29.55
C VAL A 222 19.27 4.02 28.28
N LEU A 223 19.76 3.59 27.15
CA LEU A 223 19.06 3.57 25.89
C LEU A 223 18.79 2.12 25.49
N ALA A 224 17.53 1.76 25.32
CA ALA A 224 17.13 0.52 24.65
C ALA A 224 16.59 0.87 23.28
N GLY A 225 17.13 0.24 22.23
CA GLY A 225 16.78 0.57 20.85
C GLY A 225 16.63 -0.64 19.95
N ARG A 226 16.04 -0.44 18.80
CA ARG A 226 15.95 -1.41 17.68
C ARG A 226 15.91 -0.71 16.34
N ASN A 227 16.33 -1.43 15.30
CA ASN A 227 16.20 -0.97 13.92
C ASN A 227 14.74 -0.96 13.48
N MET A 228 14.31 0.13 12.82
CA MET A 228 12.92 0.28 12.33
C MET A 228 12.65 -0.37 10.98
N ARG A 229 13.66 -0.90 10.30
CA ARG A 229 13.53 -1.43 8.94
C ARG A 229 12.38 -2.45 8.77
N GLU A 230 12.20 -3.35 9.74
CA GLU A 230 11.11 -4.34 9.70
C GLU A 230 9.74 -3.67 9.80
N VAL A 231 9.64 -2.65 10.62
CA VAL A 231 8.39 -1.89 10.82
C VAL A 231 8.04 -1.10 9.58
N GLU A 232 9.03 -0.43 9.00
CA GLU A 232 8.88 0.34 7.76
C GLU A 232 8.47 -0.57 6.59
N ALA A 233 9.08 -1.76 6.46
CA ALA A 233 8.69 -2.74 5.46
C ALA A 233 7.25 -3.25 5.65
N ARG A 234 6.80 -3.43 6.90
CA ARG A 234 5.42 -3.83 7.20
C ARG A 234 4.43 -2.68 6.95
N GLU A 235 4.80 -1.44 7.28
CA GLU A 235 3.98 -0.26 6.98
C GLU A 235 3.77 -0.14 5.47
N GLU A 236 4.81 -0.28 4.65
CA GLU A 236 4.73 -0.24 3.19
C GLU A 236 3.83 -1.37 2.64
N GLN A 237 3.95 -2.58 3.18
CA GLN A 237 3.10 -3.70 2.78
C GLN A 237 1.62 -3.44 3.10
N VAL A 238 1.30 -2.89 4.27
CA VAL A 238 -0.08 -2.52 4.65
C VAL A 238 -0.63 -1.44 3.74
N GLU A 239 0.18 -0.44 3.39
CA GLU A 239 -0.19 0.63 2.45
C GLU A 239 -0.56 0.07 1.08
N HIS A 240 0.28 -0.79 0.51
CA HIS A 240 0.01 -1.44 -0.77
C HIS A 240 -1.27 -2.30 -0.73
N MET A 241 -1.46 -3.08 0.32
CA MET A 241 -2.65 -3.92 0.47
C MET A 241 -3.92 -3.08 0.62
N ALA A 242 -3.89 -2.01 1.41
CA ALA A 242 -5.01 -1.09 1.58
C ALA A 242 -5.35 -0.38 0.26
N GLY A 243 -4.34 0.07 -0.48
CA GLY A 243 -4.49 0.71 -1.79
C GLY A 243 -5.11 -0.22 -2.83
N LEU A 244 -4.62 -1.45 -2.95
CA LEU A 244 -5.16 -2.46 -3.87
C LEU A 244 -6.61 -2.84 -3.50
N THR A 245 -6.91 -3.01 -2.23
CA THR A 245 -8.26 -3.30 -1.76
C THR A 245 -9.22 -2.16 -2.09
N TRP A 246 -8.80 -0.93 -1.88
CA TRP A 246 -9.58 0.27 -2.22
C TRP A 246 -9.86 0.37 -3.72
N LEU A 247 -8.83 0.18 -4.58
CA LEU A 247 -9.00 0.17 -6.03
C LEU A 247 -9.93 -0.96 -6.48
N GLY A 248 -9.81 -2.15 -5.88
CA GLY A 248 -10.71 -3.28 -6.14
C GLY A 248 -12.18 -2.96 -5.81
N MET A 249 -12.42 -2.32 -4.67
CA MET A 249 -13.78 -1.89 -4.28
C MET A 249 -14.33 -0.83 -5.24
N LEU A 250 -13.53 0.15 -5.65
CA LEU A 250 -13.96 1.14 -6.64
C LEU A 250 -14.30 0.48 -7.99
N GLY A 251 -13.50 -0.50 -8.42
CA GLY A 251 -13.76 -1.30 -9.61
C GLY A 251 -15.10 -2.06 -9.52
N LEU A 252 -15.37 -2.71 -8.39
CA LEU A 252 -16.64 -3.40 -8.15
C LEU A 252 -17.84 -2.46 -8.14
N ILE A 253 -17.71 -1.27 -7.54
CA ILE A 253 -18.75 -0.24 -7.55
C ILE A 253 -19.02 0.22 -8.98
N ALA A 254 -17.99 0.47 -9.78
CA ALA A 254 -18.12 0.88 -11.17
C ALA A 254 -18.83 -0.20 -12.03
N VAL A 255 -18.38 -1.45 -11.92
CA VAL A 255 -18.97 -2.59 -12.64
C VAL A 255 -20.41 -2.84 -12.19
N GLY A 256 -20.68 -2.83 -10.89
CA GLY A 256 -22.02 -3.02 -10.33
C GLY A 256 -22.99 -1.91 -10.76
N THR A 257 -22.54 -0.65 -10.73
CA THR A 257 -23.34 0.50 -11.20
C THR A 257 -23.66 0.38 -12.68
N LEU A 258 -22.68 -0.01 -13.49
CA LEU A 258 -22.87 -0.21 -14.93
C LEU A 258 -23.85 -1.37 -15.19
N ALA A 259 -23.62 -2.52 -14.59
CA ALA A 259 -24.48 -3.71 -14.73
C ALA A 259 -25.94 -3.41 -14.34
N PHE A 260 -26.13 -2.72 -13.20
CA PHE A 260 -27.47 -2.32 -12.75
C PHE A 260 -28.13 -1.31 -13.69
N GLY A 261 -27.34 -0.34 -14.21
CA GLY A 261 -27.82 0.62 -15.22
C GLY A 261 -28.32 -0.06 -16.49
N LEU A 262 -27.57 -1.06 -16.97
CA LEU A 262 -27.94 -1.87 -18.14
C LEU A 262 -29.16 -2.76 -17.87
N TYR A 263 -29.21 -3.42 -16.72
CA TYR A 263 -30.35 -4.26 -16.33
C TYR A 263 -31.66 -3.46 -16.29
N THR A 264 -31.67 -2.32 -15.60
CA THR A 264 -32.89 -1.48 -15.48
C THR A 264 -33.33 -0.85 -16.79
N ARG A 265 -32.42 -0.73 -17.76
CA ARG A 265 -32.77 -0.31 -19.11
C ARG A 265 -33.48 -1.42 -19.89
N ASN A 266 -32.96 -2.65 -19.83
CA ASN A 266 -33.55 -3.79 -20.52
C ASN A 266 -34.93 -4.16 -19.95
N ALA A 267 -35.16 -3.98 -18.65
CA ALA A 267 -36.43 -4.25 -18.00
C ALA A 267 -37.54 -3.24 -18.37
N ARG A 268 -37.19 -2.08 -18.97
CA ARG A 268 -38.14 -1.04 -19.39
C ARG A 268 -38.36 -0.99 -20.93
N ALA A 269 -37.60 -1.78 -21.66
CA ALA A 269 -37.72 -1.94 -23.12
C ALA A 269 -38.57 -3.16 -23.50
#